data_a3ad4997c4ea51147e54896dfc23d75a
#
_entry.id   a3ad4997c4ea51147e54896dfc23d75a
#
_cell.length_a   1.000
_cell.length_b   1.000
_cell.length_c   1.000
_cell.angle_alpha   90.00
_cell.angle_beta   90.00
_cell.angle_gamma   90.00
#
_symmetry.space_group_name_H-M   'P 1'
#
loop_
_entity.id
_entity.type
_entity.pdbx_description
1 polymer ?
#
loop_
_entity_poly.entity_id
_entity_poly.type
_entity_poly.pdbx_seq_one_letter_code
_entity_poly.pdbx_strand_id
1 'polypeptide(L)'
;RGLHSEIDTEVEEKLYRQLHSFFGTSSYFVQGGPPLDEEAIGVIKQILSSGEYADVFKQCQGDGLMLRGMQVSFDWIKERAPQALAALPESGDSLEWSAPVKADFPYHSDGKYGKISSWTPQFNSARRFATTWSANNPVDALPCIIQTSCETGTFLDTEPFARYIGGVYAKDFGIKKLNPQGNREVEYLLFGDCQVIGIQLVGDK
;
A
#
# COMPACT_ATOMS: atom_id res chain seq x y z
N ARG A 1 -1.43 8.50 25.29
CA ARG A 1 -0.35 7.60 25.73
C ARG A 1 0.42 7.21 24.48
N GLY A 2 1.77 7.29 24.50
CA GLY A 2 2.64 6.91 23.39
C GLY A 2 2.54 5.41 23.07
N LEU A 3 3.20 5.01 21.99
CA LEU A 3 3.12 3.65 21.44
C LEU A 3 3.71 2.58 22.35
N HIS A 4 4.62 2.89 23.24
CA HIS A 4 5.07 1.98 24.31
C HIS A 4 6.10 2.65 25.24
N SER A 5 6.11 2.25 26.51
CA SER A 5 7.13 2.72 27.48
C SER A 5 8.54 2.19 27.21
N GLU A 6 8.68 1.18 26.34
CA GLU A 6 9.96 0.54 26.01
C GLU A 6 10.56 1.00 24.67
N ILE A 7 9.80 1.78 23.87
CA ILE A 7 10.30 2.34 22.61
C ILE A 7 10.88 3.71 22.90
N ASP A 8 12.07 3.97 22.35
CA ASP A 8 12.71 5.27 22.45
C ASP A 8 11.78 6.36 21.91
N THR A 9 11.54 7.42 22.69
CA THR A 9 10.64 8.52 22.33
C THR A 9 11.06 9.20 21.02
N GLU A 10 12.36 9.27 20.70
CA GLU A 10 12.87 9.84 19.47
C GLU A 10 12.49 8.96 18.26
N VAL A 11 12.62 7.64 18.39
CA VAL A 11 12.23 6.69 17.34
C VAL A 11 10.73 6.69 17.11
N GLU A 12 9.94 6.79 18.20
CA GLU A 12 8.49 6.92 18.15
C GLU A 12 8.06 8.21 17.42
N GLU A 13 8.68 9.35 17.74
CA GLU A 13 8.44 10.63 17.06
C GLU A 13 8.79 10.55 15.57
N LYS A 14 9.92 9.94 15.23
CA LYS A 14 10.34 9.72 13.84
C LYS A 14 9.30 8.89 13.08
N LEU A 15 8.84 7.77 13.66
CA LEU A 15 7.79 6.94 13.08
C LEU A 15 6.53 7.75 12.79
N TYR A 16 6.05 8.52 13.74
CA TYR A 16 4.85 9.34 13.56
C TYR A 16 5.02 10.40 12.47
N ARG A 17 6.17 11.04 12.38
CA ARG A 17 6.45 12.02 11.32
C ARG A 17 6.44 11.38 9.93
N GLN A 18 7.01 10.19 9.79
CA GLN A 18 7.03 9.44 8.54
C GLN A 18 5.61 8.99 8.14
N LEU A 19 4.83 8.46 9.07
CA LEU A 19 3.44 8.07 8.82
C LEU A 19 2.54 9.26 8.51
N HIS A 20 2.77 10.40 9.16
CA HIS A 20 2.06 11.63 8.86
C HIS A 20 2.33 12.09 7.41
N SER A 21 3.54 11.92 6.90
CA SER A 21 3.85 12.18 5.50
C SER A 21 2.96 11.38 4.55
N PHE A 22 2.75 10.11 4.85
CA PHE A 22 1.89 9.25 4.06
C PHE A 22 0.41 9.67 4.12
N PHE A 23 -0.13 9.83 5.33
CA PHE A 23 -1.55 10.18 5.52
C PHE A 23 -1.88 11.64 5.18
N GLY A 24 -0.90 12.55 5.29
CA GLY A 24 -1.09 13.98 5.07
C GLY A 24 -1.20 14.39 3.61
N THR A 25 -0.81 13.53 2.67
CA THR A 25 -0.85 13.85 1.23
C THR A 25 -2.26 13.86 0.64
N SER A 26 -3.25 13.32 1.34
CA SER A 26 -4.66 13.47 0.99
C SER A 26 -5.23 14.85 1.34
N SER A 27 -4.52 15.65 2.11
CA SER A 27 -4.86 17.05 2.41
C SER A 27 -3.78 17.98 1.85
N TYR A 28 -4.16 18.86 0.95
CA TYR A 28 -3.31 19.83 0.22
C TYR A 28 -2.43 20.75 1.09
N PHE A 29 -2.39 20.60 2.40
CA PHE A 29 -1.84 21.59 3.33
C PHE A 29 -0.76 21.06 4.29
N VAL A 30 -0.33 19.83 4.16
CA VAL A 30 0.67 19.28 5.09
C VAL A 30 1.98 19.04 4.36
N GLN A 31 3.02 19.77 4.76
CA GLN A 31 4.39 19.42 4.39
C GLN A 31 4.68 18.05 5.03
N GLY A 32 4.77 17.03 4.20
CA GLY A 32 5.04 15.68 4.65
C GLY A 32 6.41 15.57 5.34
N GLY A 33 6.50 14.71 6.32
CA GLY A 33 7.77 14.27 6.89
C GLY A 33 8.55 13.38 5.90
N PRO A 34 9.71 12.85 6.30
CA PRO A 34 10.50 11.95 5.47
C PRO A 34 9.73 10.66 5.14
N PRO A 35 10.07 9.98 4.02
CA PRO A 35 9.52 8.68 3.69
C PRO A 35 9.76 7.63 4.78
N LEU A 36 8.86 6.64 4.87
CA LEU A 36 8.98 5.54 5.82
C LEU A 36 10.23 4.70 5.50
N ASP A 37 11.07 4.47 6.49
CA ASP A 37 12.32 3.71 6.37
C ASP A 37 12.27 2.35 7.08
N GLU A 38 13.35 1.57 6.99
CA GLU A 38 13.46 0.25 7.61
C GLU A 38 13.39 0.29 9.14
N GLU A 39 13.87 1.37 9.77
CA GLU A 39 13.79 1.54 11.22
C GLU A 39 12.34 1.65 11.67
N ALA A 40 11.54 2.47 10.97
CA ALA A 40 10.11 2.60 11.25
C ALA A 40 9.35 1.29 11.01
N ILE A 41 9.70 0.51 9.99
CA ILE A 41 9.15 -0.83 9.78
C ILE A 41 9.49 -1.75 10.96
N GLY A 42 10.72 -1.71 11.45
CA GLY A 42 11.15 -2.46 12.64
C GLY A 42 10.31 -2.15 13.87
N VAL A 43 10.04 -0.87 14.13
CA VAL A 43 9.18 -0.42 15.25
C VAL A 43 7.77 -0.95 15.11
N ILE A 44 7.17 -0.88 13.91
CA ILE A 44 5.82 -1.41 13.66
C ILE A 44 5.77 -2.92 13.93
N LYS A 45 6.74 -3.69 13.45
CA LYS A 45 6.82 -5.14 13.70
C LYS A 45 6.95 -5.46 15.19
N GLN A 46 7.72 -4.68 15.92
CA GLN A 46 7.86 -4.83 17.37
C GLN A 46 6.52 -4.57 18.09
N ILE A 47 5.79 -3.51 17.72
CA ILE A 47 4.47 -3.20 18.26
C ILE A 47 3.48 -4.34 17.98
N LEU A 48 3.47 -4.86 16.76
CA LEU A 48 2.60 -5.96 16.38
C LEU A 48 2.90 -7.25 17.19
N SER A 49 4.17 -7.50 17.51
CA SER A 49 4.57 -8.67 18.30
C SER A 49 4.16 -8.57 19.79
N SER A 50 3.97 -7.37 20.31
CA SER A 50 3.55 -7.17 21.71
C SER A 50 2.10 -7.55 21.97
N GLY A 51 1.24 -7.53 20.95
CA GLY A 51 -0.20 -7.79 21.07
C GLY A 51 -1.01 -6.72 21.80
N GLU A 52 -0.36 -5.75 22.42
CA GLU A 52 -1.01 -4.69 23.24
C GLU A 52 -1.95 -3.79 22.43
N TYR A 53 -1.63 -3.60 21.16
CA TYR A 53 -2.37 -2.72 20.25
C TYR A 53 -3.10 -3.48 19.13
N ALA A 54 -3.51 -4.72 19.39
CA ALA A 54 -4.13 -5.57 18.37
C ALA A 54 -5.37 -4.94 17.70
N ASP A 55 -6.14 -4.15 18.43
CA ASP A 55 -7.32 -3.44 17.92
C ASP A 55 -6.95 -2.24 17.03
N VAL A 56 -5.78 -1.65 17.27
CA VAL A 56 -5.28 -0.48 16.53
C VAL A 56 -4.53 -0.92 15.27
N PHE A 57 -3.65 -1.88 15.43
CA PHE A 57 -2.84 -2.45 14.35
C PHE A 57 -3.49 -3.73 13.82
N LYS A 58 -4.72 -3.59 13.36
CA LYS A 58 -5.51 -4.71 12.85
C LYS A 58 -4.87 -5.27 11.58
N GLN A 59 -4.13 -6.34 11.78
CA GLN A 59 -3.41 -7.03 10.72
C GLN A 59 -4.36 -7.93 9.90
N CYS A 60 -4.18 -7.94 8.57
CA CYS A 60 -4.77 -8.94 7.72
C CYS A 60 -4.18 -10.32 8.06
N GLN A 61 -5.04 -11.33 8.17
CA GLN A 61 -4.64 -12.68 8.52
C GLN A 61 -5.23 -13.70 7.54
N GLY A 62 -4.57 -14.85 7.44
CA GLY A 62 -5.00 -15.94 6.58
C GLY A 62 -4.63 -15.76 5.11
N ASP A 63 -5.29 -16.54 4.27
CA ASP A 63 -5.08 -16.62 2.82
C ASP A 63 -5.83 -15.54 2.01
N GLY A 64 -6.30 -14.48 2.68
CA GLY A 64 -6.97 -13.36 2.04
C GLY A 64 -6.11 -12.73 0.93
N LEU A 65 -6.72 -12.53 -0.25
CA LEU A 65 -6.03 -11.88 -1.37
C LEU A 65 -6.01 -10.36 -1.17
N MET A 66 -4.84 -9.79 -1.39
CA MET A 66 -4.61 -8.36 -1.48
C MET A 66 -4.24 -7.97 -2.90
N LEU A 67 -4.83 -6.90 -3.38
CA LEU A 67 -4.72 -6.40 -4.74
C LEU A 67 -4.14 -5.00 -4.75
N ARG A 68 -3.28 -4.71 -5.72
CA ARG A 68 -2.77 -3.37 -5.97
C ARG A 68 -2.87 -3.03 -7.43
N GLY A 69 -3.60 -1.96 -7.75
CA GLY A 69 -3.64 -1.37 -9.09
C GLY A 69 -2.41 -0.51 -9.34
N MET A 70 -1.78 -0.71 -10.47
CA MET A 70 -0.55 -0.03 -10.88
C MET A 70 -0.57 0.30 -12.37
N GLN A 71 0.21 1.31 -12.76
CA GLN A 71 0.58 1.53 -14.14
C GLN A 71 2.10 1.32 -14.25
N VAL A 72 2.49 0.38 -15.07
CA VAL A 72 3.88 -0.06 -15.21
C VAL A 72 4.28 -0.09 -16.68
N SER A 73 5.58 0.02 -16.97
CA SER A 73 6.07 -0.09 -18.33
C SER A 73 5.92 -1.50 -18.89
N PHE A 74 5.89 -1.61 -20.22
CA PHE A 74 5.92 -2.90 -20.90
C PHE A 74 7.12 -3.75 -20.47
N ASP A 75 8.31 -3.15 -20.38
CA ASP A 75 9.53 -3.84 -19.95
C ASP A 75 9.44 -4.37 -18.54
N TRP A 76 8.80 -3.65 -17.63
CA TRP A 76 8.57 -4.11 -16.26
C TRP A 76 7.77 -5.42 -16.23
N ILE A 77 6.70 -5.52 -17.03
CA ILE A 77 5.89 -6.74 -17.13
C ILE A 77 6.67 -7.86 -17.83
N LYS A 78 7.36 -7.54 -18.94
CA LYS A 78 8.15 -8.51 -19.70
C LYS A 78 9.23 -9.17 -18.84
N GLU A 79 9.84 -8.42 -17.94
CA GLU A 79 10.88 -8.93 -17.05
C GLU A 79 10.31 -9.84 -15.94
N ARG A 80 9.14 -9.49 -15.36
CA ARG A 80 8.60 -10.14 -14.15
C ARG A 80 7.50 -11.15 -14.42
N ALA A 81 6.69 -10.92 -15.42
CA ALA A 81 5.51 -11.74 -15.74
C ALA A 81 5.19 -11.73 -17.24
N PRO A 82 6.10 -12.21 -18.13
CA PRO A 82 5.87 -12.20 -19.56
C PRO A 82 4.61 -12.94 -19.99
N GLN A 83 4.16 -13.93 -19.22
CA GLN A 83 2.92 -14.65 -19.44
C GLN A 83 1.66 -13.76 -19.38
N ALA A 84 1.71 -12.63 -18.66
CA ALA A 84 0.62 -11.67 -18.61
C ALA A 84 0.43 -10.96 -19.96
N LEU A 85 1.52 -10.72 -20.69
CA LEU A 85 1.47 -10.14 -22.03
C LEU A 85 0.89 -11.14 -23.06
N ALA A 86 1.23 -12.42 -22.91
CA ALA A 86 0.70 -13.49 -23.78
C ALA A 86 -0.81 -13.74 -23.55
N ALA A 87 -1.35 -13.33 -22.43
CA ALA A 87 -2.78 -13.45 -22.12
C ALA A 87 -3.62 -12.28 -22.67
N LEU A 88 -3.01 -11.29 -23.33
CA LEU A 88 -3.75 -10.22 -24.00
C LEU A 88 -4.51 -10.77 -25.20
N PRO A 89 -5.78 -10.36 -25.43
CA PRO A 89 -6.51 -10.75 -26.63
C PRO A 89 -5.84 -10.19 -27.88
N GLU A 90 -5.81 -10.99 -28.96
CA GLU A 90 -5.21 -10.63 -30.23
C GLU A 90 -5.92 -9.48 -30.97
N SER A 91 -7.16 -9.17 -30.60
CA SER A 91 -7.97 -8.11 -31.20
C SER A 91 -7.86 -6.80 -30.42
N GLY A 92 -7.27 -5.78 -31.05
CA GLY A 92 -6.93 -4.48 -30.46
C GLY A 92 -8.09 -3.52 -30.17
N ASP A 93 -9.35 -3.95 -30.07
CA ASP A 93 -10.49 -3.03 -29.95
C ASP A 93 -11.02 -2.79 -28.53
N SER A 94 -10.62 -3.56 -27.58
CA SER A 94 -10.76 -3.25 -26.15
C SER A 94 -9.86 -4.20 -25.39
N LEU A 95 -9.07 -3.70 -24.45
CA LEU A 95 -8.45 -4.53 -23.43
C LEU A 95 -9.57 -5.13 -22.55
N GLU A 96 -10.30 -6.09 -23.12
CA GLU A 96 -11.13 -6.97 -22.31
C GLU A 96 -10.19 -7.67 -21.33
N TRP A 97 -10.59 -7.66 -20.11
CA TRP A 97 -9.92 -8.18 -18.94
C TRP A 97 -9.21 -9.50 -19.22
N SER A 98 -7.89 -9.49 -19.19
CA SER A 98 -7.18 -10.76 -19.14
C SER A 98 -7.54 -11.47 -17.82
N ALA A 99 -7.64 -12.80 -17.87
CA ALA A 99 -7.73 -13.57 -16.63
C ALA A 99 -6.43 -13.38 -15.82
N PRO A 100 -6.47 -13.43 -14.48
CA PRO A 100 -5.27 -13.42 -13.68
C PRO A 100 -4.36 -14.57 -14.08
N VAL A 101 -3.07 -14.28 -14.27
CA VAL A 101 -2.03 -15.29 -14.48
C VAL A 101 -1.15 -15.41 -13.25
N LYS A 102 -0.63 -16.61 -13.01
CA LYS A 102 0.33 -16.84 -11.94
C LYS A 102 1.58 -16.02 -12.18
N ALA A 103 2.08 -15.41 -11.10
CA ALA A 103 3.35 -14.70 -11.07
C ALA A 103 4.10 -15.11 -9.80
N ASP A 104 5.40 -14.90 -9.78
CA ASP A 104 6.25 -15.21 -8.64
C ASP A 104 7.44 -14.25 -8.64
N PHE A 105 7.26 -13.10 -8.00
CA PHE A 105 8.33 -12.12 -7.85
C PHE A 105 8.14 -11.27 -6.58
N PRO A 106 9.23 -10.78 -5.96
CA PRO A 106 9.14 -9.90 -4.82
C PRO A 106 8.63 -8.52 -5.24
N TYR A 107 7.73 -7.95 -4.42
CA TYR A 107 7.33 -6.56 -4.49
C TYR A 107 7.96 -5.79 -3.34
N HIS A 108 8.65 -4.71 -3.66
CA HIS A 108 9.28 -3.81 -2.71
C HIS A 108 8.52 -2.49 -2.66
N SER A 109 8.08 -2.09 -1.46
CA SER A 109 7.53 -0.76 -1.25
C SER A 109 8.70 0.23 -1.13
N ASP A 110 9.04 0.91 -2.23
CA ASP A 110 10.16 1.85 -2.34
C ASP A 110 9.80 3.14 -3.10
N GLY A 111 8.50 3.44 -3.17
CA GLY A 111 7.99 4.61 -3.87
C GLY A 111 8.18 5.92 -3.09
N LYS A 112 7.44 6.94 -3.49
CA LYS A 112 7.46 8.30 -2.90
C LYS A 112 7.33 8.31 -1.37
N TYR A 113 6.61 7.35 -0.81
CA TYR A 113 6.36 7.26 0.63
C TYR A 113 7.32 6.29 1.35
N GLY A 114 8.35 5.80 0.66
CA GLY A 114 9.30 4.84 1.20
C GLY A 114 8.72 3.44 1.33
N LYS A 115 8.99 2.79 2.45
CA LYS A 115 8.66 1.37 2.70
C LYS A 115 7.18 1.09 3.03
N ILE A 116 6.27 1.83 2.43
CA ILE A 116 4.82 1.68 2.62
C ILE A 116 4.08 1.77 1.28
N SER A 117 3.05 0.95 1.11
CA SER A 117 2.18 1.00 -0.08
C SER A 117 0.74 0.60 0.24
N SER A 118 -0.21 1.10 -0.56
CA SER A 118 -1.64 0.86 -0.40
C SER A 118 -2.09 -0.36 -1.19
N TRP A 119 -2.90 -1.20 -0.57
CA TRP A 119 -3.49 -2.41 -1.13
C TRP A 119 -4.97 -2.51 -0.75
N THR A 120 -5.73 -3.34 -1.44
CA THR A 120 -7.16 -3.54 -1.17
C THR A 120 -7.59 -4.97 -1.53
N PRO A 121 -8.52 -5.58 -0.79
CA PRO A 121 -9.14 -6.84 -1.21
C PRO A 121 -10.20 -6.62 -2.32
N GLN A 122 -10.57 -5.36 -2.63
CA GLN A 122 -11.61 -5.04 -3.57
C GLN A 122 -11.06 -4.83 -4.98
N PHE A 123 -11.49 -5.68 -5.92
CA PHE A 123 -11.07 -5.61 -7.31
C PHE A 123 -11.39 -4.26 -7.97
N ASN A 124 -12.60 -3.73 -7.77
CA ASN A 124 -12.99 -2.45 -8.37
C ASN A 124 -12.14 -1.27 -7.89
N SER A 125 -11.71 -1.28 -6.63
CA SER A 125 -10.80 -0.28 -6.08
C SER A 125 -9.40 -0.39 -6.71
N ALA A 126 -8.85 -1.61 -6.77
CA ALA A 126 -7.56 -1.85 -7.40
C ALA A 126 -7.58 -1.46 -8.89
N ARG A 127 -8.64 -1.83 -9.62
CA ARG A 127 -8.82 -1.45 -11.02
C ARG A 127 -8.85 0.05 -11.22
N ARG A 128 -9.60 0.78 -10.41
CA ARG A 128 -9.66 2.25 -10.49
C ARG A 128 -8.27 2.86 -10.38
N PHE A 129 -7.42 2.38 -9.45
CA PHE A 129 -6.05 2.85 -9.33
C PHE A 129 -5.18 2.45 -10.52
N ALA A 130 -5.37 1.26 -11.08
CA ALA A 130 -4.65 0.83 -12.28
C ALA A 130 -4.99 1.67 -13.51
N THR A 131 -6.25 2.09 -13.66
CA THR A 131 -6.72 2.82 -14.85
C THR A 131 -6.72 4.35 -14.68
N THR A 132 -6.44 4.88 -13.49
CA THR A 132 -6.32 6.33 -13.28
C THR A 132 -5.02 6.83 -13.89
N TRP A 133 -5.15 7.61 -14.96
CA TRP A 133 -3.98 8.21 -15.61
C TRP A 133 -3.30 9.25 -14.72
N SER A 134 -1.98 9.27 -14.75
CA SER A 134 -1.14 10.26 -14.07
C SER A 134 -0.08 10.78 -15.04
N ALA A 135 0.21 12.07 -15.00
CA ALA A 135 1.27 12.69 -15.81
C ALA A 135 2.68 12.11 -15.55
N ASN A 136 2.85 11.41 -14.44
CA ASN A 136 4.11 10.77 -14.06
C ASN A 136 4.22 9.31 -14.54
N ASN A 137 3.18 8.79 -15.21
CA ASN A 137 3.23 7.43 -15.73
C ASN A 137 4.14 7.34 -16.96
N PRO A 138 4.78 6.19 -17.20
CA PRO A 138 5.48 5.94 -18.44
C PRO A 138 4.56 6.16 -19.66
N VAL A 139 5.12 6.61 -20.78
CA VAL A 139 4.35 6.85 -22.02
C VAL A 139 3.71 5.56 -22.54
N ASP A 140 4.36 4.42 -22.29
CA ASP A 140 3.92 3.06 -22.63
C ASP A 140 3.32 2.30 -21.43
N ALA A 141 2.77 3.04 -20.45
CA ALA A 141 2.25 2.43 -19.25
C ALA A 141 1.08 1.50 -19.55
N LEU A 142 1.16 0.31 -18.98
CA LEU A 142 0.09 -0.68 -18.99
C LEU A 142 -0.56 -0.75 -17.62
N PRO A 143 -1.90 -0.62 -17.54
CA PRO A 143 -2.62 -0.80 -16.30
C PRO A 143 -2.63 -2.28 -15.93
N CYS A 144 -2.23 -2.57 -14.70
CA CYS A 144 -2.24 -3.93 -14.15
C CYS A 144 -2.68 -3.97 -12.69
N ILE A 145 -3.15 -5.13 -12.28
CA ILE A 145 -3.42 -5.46 -10.88
C ILE A 145 -2.48 -6.59 -10.50
N ILE A 146 -1.63 -6.35 -9.50
CA ILE A 146 -0.85 -7.41 -8.88
C ILE A 146 -1.60 -7.97 -7.68
N GLN A 147 -1.39 -9.25 -7.39
CA GLN A 147 -2.06 -10.00 -6.35
C GLN A 147 -1.03 -10.63 -5.40
N THR A 148 -1.35 -10.61 -4.13
CA THR A 148 -0.58 -11.29 -3.08
C THR A 148 -1.51 -11.89 -2.03
N SER A 149 -0.98 -12.75 -1.16
CA SER A 149 -1.66 -13.21 0.04
C SER A 149 -1.26 -12.37 1.25
N CYS A 150 -2.17 -12.16 2.20
CA CYS A 150 -1.88 -11.54 3.48
C CYS A 150 -0.67 -12.13 4.21
N GLU A 151 -0.41 -13.42 4.02
CA GLU A 151 0.67 -14.14 4.71
C GLU A 151 2.07 -13.74 4.24
N THR A 152 2.19 -13.14 3.06
CA THR A 152 3.49 -12.81 2.47
C THR A 152 4.08 -11.49 2.94
N GLY A 153 3.30 -10.68 3.66
CA GLY A 153 3.72 -9.35 4.11
C GLY A 153 2.98 -8.88 5.35
N THR A 154 3.33 -7.70 5.83
CA THR A 154 2.66 -7.06 6.97
C THR A 154 1.63 -6.06 6.45
N PHE A 155 0.36 -6.47 6.45
CA PHE A 155 -0.77 -5.65 5.98
C PHE A 155 -1.62 -5.20 7.16
N LEU A 156 -1.77 -3.90 7.33
CA LEU A 156 -2.59 -3.30 8.38
C LEU A 156 -3.81 -2.58 7.80
N ASP A 157 -4.97 -2.75 8.45
CA ASP A 157 -6.17 -1.99 8.12
C ASP A 157 -5.91 -0.49 8.33
N THR A 158 -6.08 0.28 7.27
CA THR A 158 -5.77 1.72 7.26
C THR A 158 -6.65 2.50 8.22
N GLU A 159 -7.93 2.16 8.37
CA GLU A 159 -8.88 3.00 9.10
C GLU A 159 -8.57 3.09 10.60
N PRO A 160 -8.49 2.00 11.37
CA PRO A 160 -8.17 2.08 12.79
C PRO A 160 -6.77 2.64 13.01
N PHE A 161 -5.82 2.28 12.16
CA PHE A 161 -4.44 2.73 12.23
C PHE A 161 -4.31 4.24 11.99
N ALA A 162 -4.93 4.79 10.95
CA ALA A 162 -4.91 6.22 10.65
C ALA A 162 -5.59 7.05 11.74
N ARG A 163 -6.68 6.56 12.31
CA ARG A 163 -7.36 7.22 13.44
C ARG A 163 -6.48 7.29 14.67
N TYR A 164 -5.79 6.21 14.99
CA TYR A 164 -4.87 6.17 16.13
C TYR A 164 -3.71 7.13 15.93
N ILE A 165 -2.99 7.03 14.81
CA ILE A 165 -1.86 7.91 14.48
C ILE A 165 -2.29 9.38 14.49
N GLY A 166 -3.43 9.71 13.86
CA GLY A 166 -3.97 11.06 13.86
C GLY A 166 -4.31 11.59 15.25
N GLY A 167 -4.86 10.75 16.12
CA GLY A 167 -5.19 11.11 17.49
C GLY A 167 -3.95 11.37 18.34
N VAL A 168 -2.98 10.48 18.30
CA VAL A 168 -1.71 10.59 19.04
C VAL A 168 -0.90 11.78 18.53
N TYR A 169 -0.76 11.90 17.22
CA TYR A 169 0.02 12.96 16.60
C TYR A 169 -0.52 14.35 16.93
N ALA A 170 -1.84 14.52 16.86
CA ALA A 170 -2.48 15.78 17.21
C ALA A 170 -2.30 16.12 18.69
N LYS A 171 -2.32 15.12 19.59
CA LYS A 171 -2.24 15.31 21.03
C LYS A 171 -0.82 15.51 21.52
N ASP A 172 0.10 14.65 21.09
CA ASP A 172 1.44 14.58 21.67
C ASP A 172 2.45 15.49 20.95
N PHE A 173 2.24 15.74 19.64
CA PHE A 173 3.15 16.55 18.83
C PHE A 173 2.55 17.86 18.31
N GLY A 174 1.33 18.22 18.73
CA GLY A 174 0.70 19.49 18.38
C GLY A 174 0.36 19.65 16.89
N ILE A 175 0.22 18.56 16.13
CA ILE A 175 -0.05 18.58 14.69
C ILE A 175 -1.55 18.43 14.43
N LYS A 176 -2.03 19.02 13.34
CA LYS A 176 -3.44 18.94 12.94
C LYS A 176 -3.90 17.49 12.85
N LYS A 177 -5.02 17.20 13.48
CA LYS A 177 -5.68 15.90 13.46
C LYS A 177 -5.87 15.42 12.01
N LEU A 178 -5.32 14.26 11.70
CA LEU A 178 -5.63 13.57 10.46
C LEU A 178 -7.10 13.14 10.49
N ASN A 179 -7.83 13.50 9.46
CA ASN A 179 -9.20 13.04 9.28
C ASN A 179 -9.19 12.01 8.16
N PRO A 180 -9.10 10.70 8.47
CA PRO A 180 -9.18 9.69 7.43
C PRO A 180 -10.51 9.86 6.72
N GLN A 181 -10.46 10.14 5.43
CA GLN A 181 -11.65 10.06 4.59
C GLN A 181 -12.14 8.62 4.71
N GLY A 182 -13.42 8.45 5.06
CA GLY A 182 -13.99 7.14 5.34
C GLY A 182 -13.54 6.08 4.34
N ASN A 183 -13.17 4.91 4.81
CA ASN A 183 -12.51 3.85 4.05
C ASN A 183 -13.45 3.23 2.98
N ARG A 184 -13.82 4.02 1.98
CA ARG A 184 -14.63 3.56 0.84
C ARG A 184 -13.92 2.52 -0.01
N GLU A 185 -12.59 2.42 0.14
CA GLU A 185 -11.71 1.60 -0.70
C GLU A 185 -11.27 0.33 -0.01
N VAL A 186 -11.65 0.14 1.25
CA VAL A 186 -11.17 -0.96 2.10
C VAL A 186 -9.66 -1.10 1.97
N GLU A 187 -8.94 -0.01 2.31
CA GLU A 187 -7.50 0.09 2.14
C GLU A 187 -6.77 -0.64 3.27
N TYR A 188 -5.75 -1.38 2.89
CA TYR A 188 -4.71 -1.92 3.77
C TYR A 188 -3.37 -1.34 3.39
N LEU A 189 -2.53 -1.09 4.39
CA LEU A 189 -1.15 -0.65 4.18
C LEU A 189 -0.21 -1.84 4.29
N LEU A 190 0.58 -2.06 3.25
CA LEU A 190 1.72 -2.95 3.31
C LEU A 190 2.91 -2.18 3.88
N PHE A 191 3.53 -2.73 4.91
CA PHE A 191 4.77 -2.23 5.50
C PHE A 191 5.94 -3.12 5.08
N GLY A 192 6.81 -2.60 4.22
CA GLY A 192 7.91 -3.33 3.62
C GLY A 192 7.52 -4.09 2.35
N ASP A 193 7.90 -5.35 2.30
CA ASP A 193 7.83 -6.18 1.10
C ASP A 193 6.77 -7.27 1.20
N CYS A 194 6.36 -7.79 0.04
CA CYS A 194 5.54 -9.00 -0.06
C CYS A 194 5.93 -9.81 -1.31
N GLN A 195 5.36 -11.01 -1.44
CA GLN A 195 5.53 -11.86 -2.61
C GLN A 195 4.30 -11.76 -3.51
N VAL A 196 4.47 -11.34 -4.75
CA VAL A 196 3.42 -11.34 -5.76
C VAL A 196 3.19 -12.77 -6.25
N ILE A 197 1.92 -13.20 -6.24
CA ILE A 197 1.49 -14.55 -6.64
C ILE A 197 0.65 -14.55 -7.92
N GLY A 198 0.21 -13.39 -8.37
CA GLY A 198 -0.58 -13.24 -9.58
C GLY A 198 -0.54 -11.82 -10.14
N ILE A 199 -0.81 -11.72 -11.42
CA ILE A 199 -0.91 -10.44 -12.14
C ILE A 199 -2.02 -10.51 -13.19
N GLN A 200 -2.71 -9.40 -13.38
CA GLN A 200 -3.75 -9.24 -14.39
C GLN A 200 -3.59 -7.89 -15.08
N LEU A 201 -3.59 -7.89 -16.41
CA LEU A 201 -3.71 -6.64 -17.17
C LEU A 201 -5.18 -6.25 -17.24
N VAL A 202 -5.46 -4.97 -17.07
CA VAL A 202 -6.82 -4.43 -17.03
C VAL A 202 -6.94 -3.31 -18.06
N GLY A 203 -8.04 -3.30 -18.82
CA GLY A 203 -8.32 -2.26 -19.78
C GLY A 203 -9.17 -1.14 -19.19
N ASP A 204 -9.17 0.01 -19.87
CA ASP A 204 -10.23 1.00 -19.74
C ASP A 204 -11.50 0.46 -20.40
N LYS A 205 -12.63 0.69 -19.76
CA LYS A 205 -13.94 0.49 -20.39
C LYS A 205 -14.24 1.64 -21.33
#